data_e322752e6f07869740e4726b8b34460c
#
_entry.id   e322752e6f07869740e4726b8b34460c
#
_cell.length_a   1.000
_cell.length_b   1.000
_cell.length_c   1.000
_cell.angle_alpha   90.00
_cell.angle_beta   90.00
_cell.angle_gamma   90.00
#
_symmetry.space_group_name_H-M   'P 1'
#
loop_
_entity.id
_entity.type
_entity.pdbx_description
1 polymer ?
#
loop_
_entity_poly.entity_id
_entity_poly.type
_entity_poly.pdbx_seq_one_letter_code
_entity_poly.pdbx_strand_id
1 'polypeptide(L)'
;MKKFSILLATVFAVMTLNTSCNDEWTEEQYEHYISFKAPLDDKGGVSSIYVPATRRNADGTPKFGEAISNYQLPMIVSGTTRNDANFNVKVGHDTDTLAILNYDRFQQRKDLHYKDMSAMASYPETVNFTAGSDISLLDIRFDFHNIDMVEKWVLPIMVKDDATSTHLSHPRKHYGKALLRVFPYNAYSGNYSATTLLMATSTTKNGLDKADGTGLETARAYFVSDDEVFFYAGDIDESRVDRRNYKIKAKFTPTTAGGSTGTVTFSSNNPKMHLEAKQATYTVYDRMDDVQQWLKHHYIIINDINYTFCDYTVRGEDYYNEQIASGVDDDKIFKNWYKCTGTLTLERRINTQIPDEDQAIEW
;
A
#
# COMPACT_ATOMS: atom_id res chain seq x y z
N MET A 1 45.29 -8.92 -63.54
CA MET A 1 45.64 -9.47 -62.21
C MET A 1 45.48 -8.45 -61.05
N LYS A 2 45.97 -7.19 -61.19
CA LYS A 2 45.85 -6.19 -60.07
C LYS A 2 44.41 -5.86 -59.62
N LYS A 3 43.43 -5.87 -60.54
CA LYS A 3 41.99 -5.60 -60.16
C LYS A 3 41.32 -6.74 -59.41
N PHE A 4 41.75 -7.98 -59.63
CA PHE A 4 41.22 -9.19 -58.96
C PHE A 4 41.77 -9.29 -57.52
N SER A 5 43.01 -8.86 -57.29
CA SER A 5 43.63 -8.85 -55.98
C SER A 5 43.03 -7.76 -55.07
N ILE A 6 42.58 -6.62 -55.63
CA ILE A 6 41.91 -5.56 -54.86
C ILE A 6 40.50 -6.00 -54.46
N LEU A 7 39.77 -6.70 -55.35
CA LEU A 7 38.44 -7.21 -55.04
C LEU A 7 38.49 -8.27 -53.93
N LEU A 8 39.51 -9.19 -54.00
CA LEU A 8 39.69 -10.23 -52.98
C LEU A 8 40.06 -9.60 -51.60
N ALA A 9 40.90 -8.58 -51.57
CA ALA A 9 41.28 -7.87 -50.35
C ALA A 9 40.08 -7.10 -49.72
N THR A 10 39.22 -6.49 -50.54
CA THR A 10 37.99 -5.81 -50.04
C THR A 10 36.96 -6.83 -49.49
N VAL A 11 36.77 -7.98 -50.12
CA VAL A 11 35.87 -9.02 -49.60
C VAL A 11 36.40 -9.60 -48.30
N PHE A 12 37.71 -9.80 -48.17
CA PHE A 12 38.33 -10.25 -46.91
C PHE A 12 38.22 -9.21 -45.79
N ALA A 13 38.39 -7.91 -46.08
CA ALA A 13 38.24 -6.82 -45.13
C ALA A 13 36.77 -6.68 -44.67
N VAL A 14 35.79 -6.90 -45.55
CA VAL A 14 34.37 -6.86 -45.19
C VAL A 14 33.94 -8.10 -44.35
N MET A 15 34.56 -9.27 -44.60
CA MET A 15 34.29 -10.44 -43.76
C MET A 15 34.89 -10.34 -42.35
N THR A 16 36.01 -9.65 -42.17
CA THR A 16 36.61 -9.45 -40.83
C THR A 16 35.90 -8.37 -40.01
N LEU A 17 35.13 -7.49 -40.64
CA LEU A 17 34.33 -6.47 -39.93
C LEU A 17 33.01 -7.01 -39.38
N ASN A 18 32.57 -8.20 -39.78
CA ASN A 18 31.32 -8.80 -39.30
C ASN A 18 31.51 -9.78 -38.13
N THR A 19 32.74 -10.02 -37.67
CA THR A 19 32.99 -10.93 -36.53
C THR A 19 33.16 -10.23 -35.20
N SER A 20 32.98 -8.88 -35.14
CA SER A 20 33.36 -8.09 -33.97
C SER A 20 32.22 -7.77 -33.00
N CYS A 21 31.03 -8.34 -33.11
CA CYS A 21 29.93 -7.92 -32.23
C CYS A 21 29.12 -9.02 -31.54
N ASN A 22 29.56 -10.27 -31.55
CA ASN A 22 28.68 -11.34 -31.04
C ASN A 22 29.19 -12.13 -29.83
N ASP A 23 30.45 -12.05 -29.46
CA ASP A 23 31.01 -12.91 -28.40
C ASP A 23 31.08 -12.22 -27.02
N GLU A 24 31.07 -10.89 -26.98
CA GLU A 24 31.15 -10.13 -25.68
C GLU A 24 29.92 -10.28 -24.80
N TRP A 25 28.77 -10.66 -25.37
CA TRP A 25 27.51 -10.83 -24.62
C TRP A 25 27.23 -12.27 -24.17
N THR A 26 28.10 -13.22 -24.50
CA THR A 26 27.97 -14.64 -24.14
C THR A 26 28.68 -14.98 -22.83
N GLU A 27 29.59 -14.12 -22.39
CA GLU A 27 30.33 -14.30 -21.14
C GLU A 27 29.76 -13.44 -20.04
N GLU A 28 29.84 -13.93 -18.79
CA GLU A 28 29.42 -13.17 -17.63
C GLU A 28 30.35 -11.96 -17.41
N GLN A 29 29.77 -10.76 -17.42
CA GLN A 29 30.52 -9.51 -17.26
C GLN A 29 30.35 -8.89 -15.88
N TYR A 30 29.35 -9.33 -15.10
CA TYR A 30 28.99 -8.78 -13.80
C TYR A 30 28.88 -9.89 -12.76
N GLU A 31 29.18 -9.54 -11.52
CA GLU A 31 28.97 -10.44 -10.40
C GLU A 31 27.46 -10.71 -10.18
N HIS A 32 27.13 -11.94 -9.89
CA HIS A 32 25.78 -12.36 -9.56
C HIS A 32 25.46 -11.96 -8.13
N TYR A 33 24.57 -11.00 -7.96
CA TYR A 33 24.07 -10.57 -6.66
C TYR A 33 22.59 -10.89 -6.50
N ILE A 34 22.18 -11.18 -5.27
CA ILE A 34 20.78 -11.42 -4.94
C ILE A 34 20.12 -10.10 -4.53
N SER A 35 18.94 -9.84 -5.09
CA SER A 35 18.14 -8.64 -4.81
C SER A 35 16.67 -8.99 -4.62
N PHE A 36 15.99 -8.23 -3.76
CA PHE A 36 14.53 -8.16 -3.75
C PHE A 36 14.05 -7.22 -4.85
N LYS A 37 13.02 -7.61 -5.59
CA LYS A 37 12.30 -6.73 -6.51
C LYS A 37 11.09 -6.12 -5.80
N ALA A 38 11.35 -5.38 -4.73
CA ALA A 38 10.30 -4.65 -4.03
C ALA A 38 9.93 -3.37 -4.81
N PRO A 39 8.64 -2.96 -4.85
CA PRO A 39 8.26 -1.68 -5.41
C PRO A 39 9.01 -0.55 -4.68
N LEU A 40 9.62 0.37 -5.43
CA LEU A 40 10.29 1.53 -4.83
C LEU A 40 9.28 2.65 -4.64
N ASP A 41 9.19 3.18 -3.42
CA ASP A 41 8.47 4.42 -3.12
C ASP A 41 9.30 5.63 -3.61
N ASP A 42 8.64 6.68 -4.11
CA ASP A 42 9.24 7.93 -4.56
C ASP A 42 10.15 8.60 -3.51
N LYS A 43 9.93 8.31 -2.22
CA LYS A 43 10.72 8.83 -1.10
C LYS A 43 11.87 7.92 -0.66
N GLY A 44 12.01 6.76 -1.30
CA GLY A 44 13.04 5.76 -1.00
C GLY A 44 12.94 5.11 0.37
N GLY A 45 13.27 3.84 0.47
CA GLY A 45 13.46 3.10 1.72
C GLY A 45 12.28 2.29 2.22
N VAL A 46 11.03 2.60 1.87
CA VAL A 46 9.87 1.78 2.23
C VAL A 46 9.06 1.48 0.97
N SER A 47 8.75 0.22 0.76
CA SER A 47 7.97 -0.26 -0.40
C SER A 47 6.53 -0.53 0.03
N SER A 48 5.57 0.21 -0.49
CA SER A 48 4.15 -0.05 -0.22
C SER A 48 3.67 -1.26 -1.02
N ILE A 49 3.13 -2.25 -0.32
CA ILE A 49 2.49 -3.42 -0.93
C ILE A 49 1.05 -3.53 -0.48
N TYR A 50 0.19 -3.94 -1.41
CA TYR A 50 -1.23 -4.10 -1.18
C TYR A 50 -1.57 -5.59 -1.19
N VAL A 51 -2.16 -6.07 -0.10
CA VAL A 51 -2.39 -7.50 0.10
C VAL A 51 -3.88 -7.72 0.32
N PRO A 52 -4.56 -8.56 -0.49
CA PRO A 52 -5.98 -8.82 -0.27
C PRO A 52 -6.18 -9.46 1.10
N ALA A 53 -7.02 -8.84 1.94
CA ALA A 53 -7.34 -9.35 3.26
C ALA A 53 -8.37 -10.48 3.21
N THR A 54 -9.18 -10.50 2.15
CA THR A 54 -10.22 -11.51 1.94
C THR A 54 -9.77 -12.48 0.85
N ARG A 55 -9.70 -13.77 1.15
CA ARG A 55 -9.44 -14.81 0.16
C ARG A 55 -10.72 -15.14 -0.61
N ARG A 56 -10.55 -15.42 -1.90
CA ARG A 56 -11.60 -16.03 -2.72
C ARG A 56 -11.58 -17.56 -2.59
N ASN A 57 -12.74 -18.16 -2.61
CA ASN A 57 -12.89 -19.61 -2.79
C ASN A 57 -12.49 -19.98 -4.23
N ALA A 58 -12.25 -21.28 -4.48
CA ALA A 58 -11.91 -21.78 -5.82
C ALA A 58 -12.96 -21.46 -6.91
N ASP A 59 -14.21 -21.15 -6.52
CA ASP A 59 -15.29 -20.72 -7.42
C ASP A 59 -15.34 -19.19 -7.65
N GLY A 60 -14.35 -18.45 -7.12
CA GLY A 60 -14.27 -17.00 -7.24
C GLY A 60 -15.14 -16.22 -6.24
N THR A 61 -15.90 -16.90 -5.36
CA THR A 61 -16.67 -16.22 -4.31
C THR A 61 -15.78 -15.77 -3.16
N PRO A 62 -16.08 -14.62 -2.50
CA PRO A 62 -15.33 -14.17 -1.34
C PRO A 62 -15.37 -15.20 -0.21
N LYS A 63 -14.22 -15.48 0.41
CA LYS A 63 -14.13 -16.29 1.61
C LYS A 63 -14.19 -15.37 2.84
N PHE A 64 -15.35 -15.31 3.47
CA PHE A 64 -15.58 -14.44 4.61
C PHE A 64 -14.94 -15.00 5.88
N GLY A 65 -14.47 -14.10 6.75
CA GLY A 65 -14.03 -14.41 8.10
C GLY A 65 -12.57 -14.86 8.26
N GLU A 66 -11.81 -14.99 7.17
CA GLU A 66 -10.38 -15.30 7.22
C GLU A 66 -9.55 -14.13 6.69
N ALA A 67 -8.89 -13.40 7.60
CA ALA A 67 -7.98 -12.31 7.27
C ALA A 67 -6.54 -12.81 7.01
N ILE A 68 -6.42 -13.96 6.32
CA ILE A 68 -5.11 -14.54 5.97
C ILE A 68 -4.86 -14.36 4.49
N SER A 69 -3.75 -13.74 4.14
CA SER A 69 -3.40 -13.43 2.76
C SER A 69 -1.95 -13.74 2.44
N ASN A 70 -1.67 -14.01 1.17
CA ASN A 70 -0.32 -14.26 0.67
C ASN A 70 0.11 -13.13 -0.25
N TYR A 71 1.41 -12.85 -0.22
CA TYR A 71 2.09 -11.97 -1.15
C TYR A 71 3.36 -12.65 -1.65
N GLN A 72 3.59 -12.63 -2.96
CA GLN A 72 4.79 -13.19 -3.56
C GLN A 72 5.76 -12.05 -3.89
N LEU A 73 6.87 -11.98 -3.14
CA LEU A 73 7.92 -11.01 -3.39
C LEU A 73 8.96 -11.61 -4.35
N PRO A 74 9.13 -11.05 -5.54
CA PRO A 74 10.16 -11.55 -6.45
C PRO A 74 11.56 -11.27 -5.91
N MET A 75 12.42 -12.27 -5.97
CA MET A 75 13.85 -12.18 -5.76
C MET A 75 14.55 -12.45 -7.07
N ILE A 76 15.57 -11.69 -7.39
CA ILE A 76 16.32 -11.81 -8.63
C ILE A 76 17.80 -12.04 -8.36
N VAL A 77 18.43 -12.83 -9.21
CA VAL A 77 19.88 -12.89 -9.34
C VAL A 77 20.30 -12.00 -10.50
N SER A 78 21.19 -11.03 -10.23
CA SER A 78 21.75 -10.18 -11.29
C SER A 78 22.85 -10.91 -12.05
N GLY A 79 23.13 -10.45 -13.26
CA GLY A 79 24.19 -10.99 -14.12
C GLY A 79 23.93 -10.65 -15.58
N THR A 80 24.90 -10.89 -16.44
CA THR A 80 24.76 -10.78 -17.90
C THR A 80 24.17 -12.06 -18.48
N THR A 81 24.57 -13.21 -17.93
CA THR A 81 24.12 -14.54 -18.34
C THR A 81 23.01 -15.04 -17.41
N ARG A 82 22.24 -16.01 -17.85
CA ARG A 82 21.25 -16.67 -17.02
C ARG A 82 21.92 -17.53 -15.95
N ASN A 83 21.21 -17.64 -14.83
CA ASN A 83 21.57 -18.57 -13.79
C ASN A 83 21.64 -20.02 -14.35
N ASP A 84 22.78 -20.66 -14.26
CA ASP A 84 23.03 -22.01 -14.77
C ASP A 84 23.00 -23.11 -13.69
N ALA A 85 22.86 -22.74 -12.43
CA ALA A 85 22.90 -23.62 -11.27
C ALA A 85 21.69 -23.55 -10.38
N ASN A 86 21.44 -24.66 -9.66
CA ASN A 86 20.49 -24.63 -8.53
C ASN A 86 21.22 -24.16 -7.27
N PHE A 87 20.66 -23.18 -6.57
CA PHE A 87 21.19 -22.69 -5.29
C PHE A 87 20.09 -22.18 -4.38
N ASN A 88 20.45 -22.00 -3.10
CA ASN A 88 19.55 -21.56 -2.07
C ASN A 88 20.00 -20.20 -1.54
N VAL A 89 19.01 -19.31 -1.29
CA VAL A 89 19.22 -18.00 -0.69
C VAL A 89 18.55 -17.98 0.68
N LYS A 90 19.29 -17.57 1.71
CA LYS A 90 18.74 -17.38 3.04
C LYS A 90 18.11 -15.99 3.18
N VAL A 91 16.94 -15.95 3.76
CA VAL A 91 16.19 -14.71 4.05
C VAL A 91 15.98 -14.61 5.54
N GLY A 92 15.97 -13.40 6.06
CA GLY A 92 15.71 -13.17 7.46
C GLY A 92 15.16 -11.80 7.76
N HIS A 93 14.87 -11.60 9.02
CA HIS A 93 14.31 -10.38 9.58
C HIS A 93 15.40 -9.30 9.78
N ASP A 94 15.10 -8.03 9.47
CA ASP A 94 16.02 -6.89 9.55
C ASP A 94 15.46 -5.77 10.46
N THR A 95 15.57 -5.94 11.76
CA THR A 95 15.14 -4.94 12.75
C THR A 95 15.95 -3.65 12.73
N ASP A 96 17.25 -3.76 12.43
CA ASP A 96 18.19 -2.64 12.59
C ASP A 96 17.90 -1.55 11.57
N THR A 97 17.61 -1.92 10.31
CA THR A 97 17.27 -0.96 9.25
C THR A 97 15.95 -0.26 9.56
N LEU A 98 14.94 -0.96 10.09
CA LEU A 98 13.68 -0.35 10.50
C LEU A 98 13.87 0.63 11.66
N ALA A 99 14.70 0.29 12.66
CA ALA A 99 15.01 1.16 13.80
C ALA A 99 15.72 2.45 13.35
N ILE A 100 16.72 2.33 12.46
CA ILE A 100 17.44 3.48 11.88
C ILE A 100 16.47 4.38 11.11
N LEU A 101 15.63 3.80 10.24
CA LEU A 101 14.65 4.55 9.46
C LEU A 101 13.66 5.33 10.33
N ASN A 102 13.17 4.71 11.40
CA ASN A 102 12.27 5.36 12.35
C ASN A 102 12.94 6.54 13.05
N TYR A 103 14.21 6.36 13.49
CA TYR A 103 14.96 7.44 14.09
C TYR A 103 15.22 8.60 13.12
N ASP A 104 15.65 8.30 11.90
CA ASP A 104 15.96 9.31 10.88
C ASP A 104 14.73 10.13 10.46
N ARG A 105 13.56 9.47 10.31
CA ARG A 105 12.34 10.13 9.83
C ARG A 105 11.54 10.82 10.93
N PHE A 106 11.44 10.21 12.08
CA PHE A 106 10.48 10.62 13.11
C PHE A 106 11.11 11.02 14.44
N GLN A 107 12.39 10.70 14.64
CA GLN A 107 13.14 11.00 15.86
C GLN A 107 12.38 10.54 17.13
N GLN A 108 12.03 11.47 18.03
CA GLN A 108 11.33 11.16 19.28
C GLN A 108 9.81 10.98 19.13
N ARG A 109 9.24 11.25 17.94
CA ARG A 109 7.79 11.12 17.70
C ARG A 109 7.41 9.66 17.46
N LYS A 110 7.41 8.87 18.54
CA LYS A 110 7.17 7.42 18.51
C LYS A 110 5.80 7.02 17.94
N ASP A 111 4.79 7.88 18.05
CA ASP A 111 3.45 7.64 17.50
C ASP A 111 3.41 7.65 15.97
N LEU A 112 4.45 8.20 15.34
CA LEU A 112 4.62 8.20 13.88
C LEU A 112 5.53 7.08 13.38
N HIS A 113 6.22 6.34 14.28
CA HIS A 113 7.13 5.26 13.91
C HIS A 113 6.41 4.15 13.15
N TYR A 114 7.11 3.55 12.21
CA TYR A 114 6.71 2.28 11.63
C TYR A 114 6.80 1.18 12.68
N LYS A 115 5.81 0.29 12.71
CA LYS A 115 5.74 -0.87 13.60
C LYS A 115 6.19 -2.13 12.86
N ASP A 116 6.96 -2.93 13.52
CA ASP A 116 7.39 -4.21 13.01
C ASP A 116 6.22 -5.19 12.90
N MET A 117 6.02 -5.73 11.70
CA MET A 117 4.93 -6.64 11.37
C MET A 117 5.33 -8.13 11.45
N SER A 118 6.56 -8.47 11.84
CA SER A 118 7.06 -9.85 11.81
C SER A 118 6.19 -10.84 12.60
N ALA A 119 5.52 -10.38 13.67
CA ALA A 119 4.60 -11.23 14.44
C ALA A 119 3.32 -11.62 13.67
N MET A 120 2.97 -10.89 12.60
CA MET A 120 1.79 -11.12 11.76
C MET A 120 2.16 -11.64 10.37
N ALA A 121 3.43 -11.96 10.13
CA ALA A 121 3.93 -12.45 8.86
C ALA A 121 4.74 -13.73 9.04
N SER A 122 4.63 -14.63 8.09
CA SER A 122 5.46 -15.84 8.02
C SER A 122 5.95 -16.07 6.61
N TYR A 123 7.20 -16.45 6.47
CA TYR A 123 7.85 -16.75 5.20
C TYR A 123 8.93 -17.82 5.38
N PRO A 124 9.31 -18.56 4.31
CA PRO A 124 10.39 -19.54 4.38
C PRO A 124 11.73 -18.84 4.62
N GLU A 125 12.57 -19.43 5.48
CA GLU A 125 13.93 -18.91 5.72
C GLU A 125 14.87 -19.13 4.54
N THR A 126 14.46 -19.93 3.56
CA THR A 126 15.26 -20.28 2.39
C THR A 126 14.41 -20.24 1.12
N VAL A 127 14.92 -19.58 0.10
CA VAL A 127 14.33 -19.49 -1.23
C VAL A 127 15.23 -20.22 -2.23
N ASN A 128 14.65 -21.11 -3.04
CA ASN A 128 15.38 -21.92 -4.00
C ASN A 128 15.36 -21.24 -5.37
N PHE A 129 16.53 -21.06 -5.97
CA PHE A 129 16.69 -20.70 -7.37
C PHE A 129 16.98 -21.96 -8.19
N THR A 130 16.32 -22.10 -9.33
CA THR A 130 16.51 -23.22 -10.24
C THR A 130 17.35 -22.81 -11.44
N ALA A 131 18.17 -23.72 -11.93
CA ALA A 131 18.93 -23.48 -13.15
C ALA A 131 18.03 -23.07 -14.32
N GLY A 132 18.44 -22.05 -15.07
CA GLY A 132 17.66 -21.45 -16.14
C GLY A 132 16.66 -20.35 -15.72
N SER A 133 16.55 -20.09 -14.42
CA SER A 133 15.71 -19.00 -13.90
C SER A 133 16.52 -17.99 -13.10
N ASP A 134 16.40 -16.71 -13.45
CA ASP A 134 17.02 -15.60 -12.76
C ASP A 134 16.09 -15.02 -11.68
N ILE A 135 14.87 -15.56 -11.57
CA ILE A 135 13.84 -15.10 -10.64
C ILE A 135 13.34 -16.26 -9.79
N SER A 136 13.16 -16.01 -8.51
CA SER A 136 12.43 -16.88 -7.58
C SER A 136 11.49 -16.05 -6.74
N LEU A 137 10.42 -16.68 -6.23
CA LEU A 137 9.38 -15.98 -5.45
C LEU A 137 9.52 -16.34 -3.97
N LEU A 138 9.56 -15.32 -3.12
CA LEU A 138 9.44 -15.46 -1.68
C LEU A 138 7.96 -15.37 -1.30
N ASP A 139 7.37 -16.49 -0.91
CA ASP A 139 5.99 -16.55 -0.47
C ASP A 139 5.86 -16.02 0.96
N ILE A 140 5.19 -14.88 1.13
CA ILE A 140 4.93 -14.27 2.43
C ILE A 140 3.46 -14.41 2.75
N ARG A 141 3.16 -15.01 3.90
CA ARG A 141 1.81 -15.16 4.41
C ARG A 141 1.56 -14.16 5.52
N PHE A 142 0.47 -13.42 5.45
CA PHE A 142 0.05 -12.45 6.45
C PHE A 142 -1.20 -12.92 7.19
N ASP A 143 -1.24 -12.62 8.49
CA ASP A 143 -2.43 -12.77 9.33
C ASP A 143 -2.89 -11.37 9.78
N PHE A 144 -4.02 -10.92 9.22
CA PHE A 144 -4.58 -9.59 9.50
C PHE A 144 -5.69 -9.60 10.54
N HIS A 145 -5.90 -10.73 11.23
CA HIS A 145 -7.06 -10.91 12.12
C HIS A 145 -7.22 -9.80 13.16
N ASN A 146 -6.14 -9.32 13.74
CA ASN A 146 -6.16 -8.27 14.76
C ASN A 146 -5.36 -7.02 14.37
N ILE A 147 -5.24 -6.73 13.08
CA ILE A 147 -4.46 -5.59 12.62
C ILE A 147 -5.19 -4.27 12.89
N ASP A 148 -4.50 -3.30 13.52
CA ASP A 148 -4.96 -1.91 13.62
C ASP A 148 -4.20 -1.05 12.61
N MET A 149 -4.86 -0.65 11.53
CA MET A 149 -4.28 0.15 10.46
C MET A 149 -4.04 1.62 10.80
N VAL A 150 -4.33 2.05 12.03
CA VAL A 150 -3.82 3.34 12.56
C VAL A 150 -2.30 3.29 12.70
N GLU A 151 -1.75 2.11 13.00
CA GLU A 151 -0.31 1.89 13.01
C GLU A 151 0.23 1.71 11.59
N LYS A 152 1.47 2.10 11.39
CA LYS A 152 2.17 2.00 10.11
C LYS A 152 2.99 0.70 10.09
N TRP A 153 2.36 -0.40 9.68
CA TRP A 153 2.98 -1.72 9.70
C TRP A 153 4.00 -1.90 8.58
N VAL A 154 5.20 -2.34 8.93
CA VAL A 154 6.29 -2.64 8.00
C VAL A 154 6.88 -4.01 8.32
N LEU A 155 7.02 -4.85 7.30
CA LEU A 155 7.77 -6.10 7.39
C LEU A 155 9.21 -5.85 6.89
N PRO A 156 10.21 -5.83 7.79
CA PRO A 156 11.60 -5.67 7.41
C PRO A 156 12.23 -7.03 7.14
N ILE A 157 12.72 -7.25 5.92
CA ILE A 157 13.40 -8.48 5.51
C ILE A 157 14.73 -8.18 4.82
N MET A 158 15.64 -9.14 4.91
CA MET A 158 16.97 -9.06 4.30
C MET A 158 17.43 -10.40 3.74
N VAL A 159 18.27 -10.36 2.71
CA VAL A 159 19.08 -11.50 2.30
C VAL A 159 20.17 -11.70 3.35
N LYS A 160 20.31 -12.93 3.85
CA LYS A 160 21.35 -13.30 4.79
C LYS A 160 22.52 -13.96 4.08
N ASP A 161 23.67 -13.31 4.12
CA ASP A 161 24.91 -13.87 3.61
C ASP A 161 25.63 -14.66 4.69
N ASP A 162 26.15 -15.83 4.31
CA ASP A 162 27.04 -16.63 5.15
C ASP A 162 28.11 -17.34 4.31
N ALA A 163 28.93 -18.12 4.97
CA ALA A 163 30.01 -18.87 4.30
C ALA A 163 29.54 -19.92 3.27
N THR A 164 28.23 -20.22 3.23
CA THR A 164 27.62 -21.18 2.29
C THR A 164 26.87 -20.48 1.17
N SER A 165 26.81 -19.14 1.15
CA SER A 165 26.12 -18.38 0.10
C SER A 165 26.83 -18.54 -1.24
N THR A 166 26.11 -19.03 -2.25
CA THR A 166 26.63 -19.14 -3.62
C THR A 166 26.78 -17.76 -4.26
N HIS A 167 25.78 -16.89 -4.03
CA HIS A 167 25.76 -15.50 -4.46
C HIS A 167 25.46 -14.63 -3.26
N LEU A 168 26.16 -13.49 -3.15
CA LEU A 168 26.00 -12.56 -2.05
C LEU A 168 24.80 -11.61 -2.28
N SER A 169 24.32 -11.01 -1.22
CA SER A 169 23.33 -9.93 -1.31
C SER A 169 23.91 -8.74 -2.06
N HIS A 170 23.07 -8.08 -2.84
CA HIS A 170 23.49 -6.90 -3.61
C HIS A 170 24.04 -5.82 -2.66
N PRO A 171 25.23 -5.22 -2.94
CA PRO A 171 25.89 -4.28 -2.03
C PRO A 171 25.13 -2.98 -1.79
N ARG A 172 24.19 -2.62 -2.68
CA ARG A 172 23.30 -1.49 -2.45
C ARG A 172 22.20 -1.88 -1.47
N LYS A 173 22.08 -1.15 -0.36
CA LYS A 173 21.10 -1.39 0.72
C LYS A 173 19.67 -1.71 0.20
N HIS A 174 19.21 -0.98 -0.80
CA HIS A 174 17.84 -1.06 -1.33
C HIS A 174 17.53 -2.34 -2.09
N TYR A 175 18.54 -3.15 -2.40
CA TYR A 175 18.34 -4.39 -3.15
C TYR A 175 18.47 -5.63 -2.27
N GLY A 176 19.45 -5.67 -1.37
CA GLY A 176 19.63 -6.78 -0.43
C GLY A 176 18.67 -6.76 0.77
N LYS A 177 17.90 -5.66 0.93
CA LYS A 177 16.94 -5.43 2.02
C LYS A 177 15.64 -4.88 1.48
N ALA A 178 14.52 -5.28 2.08
CA ALA A 178 13.20 -4.76 1.74
C ALA A 178 12.44 -4.39 3.02
N LEU A 179 11.93 -3.16 3.07
CA LEU A 179 11.02 -2.66 4.09
C LEU A 179 9.62 -2.58 3.49
N LEU A 180 8.83 -3.64 3.64
CA LEU A 180 7.52 -3.75 3.03
C LEU A 180 6.47 -3.13 3.93
N ARG A 181 5.93 -1.96 3.53
CA ARG A 181 4.77 -1.36 4.18
C ARG A 181 3.51 -2.02 3.68
N VAL A 182 2.85 -2.77 4.55
CA VAL A 182 1.75 -3.65 4.18
C VAL A 182 0.41 -2.94 4.35
N PHE A 183 -0.38 -2.90 3.28
CA PHE A 183 -1.76 -2.42 3.27
C PHE A 183 -2.70 -3.57 2.94
N PRO A 184 -3.32 -4.19 3.95
CA PRO A 184 -4.43 -5.09 3.70
C PRO A 184 -5.60 -4.32 3.09
N TYR A 185 -6.32 -4.94 2.15
CA TYR A 185 -7.47 -4.33 1.52
C TYR A 185 -8.64 -5.30 1.36
N ASN A 186 -9.85 -4.76 1.41
CA ASN A 186 -11.09 -5.40 1.05
C ASN A 186 -11.71 -4.73 -0.21
N ALA A 187 -12.96 -5.06 -0.52
CA ALA A 187 -13.67 -4.46 -1.63
C ALA A 187 -13.73 -2.92 -1.55
N TYR A 188 -13.78 -2.35 -0.35
CA TYR A 188 -14.05 -0.94 -0.07
C TYR A 188 -12.83 -0.12 0.33
N SER A 189 -11.65 -0.73 0.54
CA SER A 189 -10.42 -0.03 0.89
C SER A 189 -9.82 0.70 -0.30
N GLY A 190 -9.09 1.78 -0.08
CA GLY A 190 -8.34 2.48 -1.14
C GLY A 190 -8.38 3.98 -1.02
N ASN A 191 -7.85 4.67 -2.00
CA ASN A 191 -7.83 6.13 -2.06
C ASN A 191 -9.09 6.62 -2.79
N TYR A 192 -9.99 7.23 -2.05
CA TYR A 192 -11.18 7.87 -2.62
C TYR A 192 -10.84 9.30 -3.05
N SER A 193 -11.26 9.68 -4.24
CA SER A 193 -11.35 11.09 -4.61
C SER A 193 -12.40 11.77 -3.73
N ALA A 194 -12.01 12.85 -3.08
CA ALA A 194 -12.85 13.63 -2.15
C ALA A 194 -13.12 15.04 -2.67
N THR A 195 -12.87 15.32 -3.95
CA THR A 195 -13.02 16.67 -4.54
C THR A 195 -14.45 17.22 -4.47
N THR A 196 -15.43 16.33 -4.34
CA THR A 196 -16.86 16.65 -4.16
C THR A 196 -17.31 16.53 -2.69
N LEU A 197 -16.43 16.21 -1.76
CA LEU A 197 -16.68 16.22 -0.33
C LEU A 197 -16.26 17.59 0.23
N LEU A 198 -17.24 18.41 0.59
CA LEU A 198 -17.02 19.76 1.12
C LEU A 198 -16.88 19.71 2.63
N MET A 199 -15.85 20.33 3.17
CA MET A 199 -15.61 20.48 4.61
C MET A 199 -15.77 21.94 5.03
N ALA A 200 -16.78 22.22 5.82
CA ALA A 200 -16.99 23.51 6.48
C ALA A 200 -16.40 23.49 7.90
N THR A 201 -15.85 24.62 8.35
CA THR A 201 -15.15 24.74 9.62
C THR A 201 -15.73 25.90 10.44
N SER A 202 -15.88 25.70 11.76
CA SER A 202 -16.30 26.74 12.69
C SER A 202 -15.75 26.49 14.09
N THR A 203 -15.63 27.54 14.90
CA THR A 203 -15.29 27.45 16.35
C THR A 203 -16.46 27.03 17.22
N THR A 204 -17.66 26.97 16.64
CA THR A 204 -18.88 26.53 17.33
C THR A 204 -19.71 25.63 16.43
N LYS A 205 -20.41 24.65 17.00
CA LYS A 205 -21.25 23.74 16.23
C LYS A 205 -22.33 24.48 15.42
N ASN A 206 -23.00 25.47 16.02
CA ASN A 206 -24.04 26.25 15.37
C ASN A 206 -23.50 27.16 14.23
N GLY A 207 -22.22 27.46 14.25
CA GLY A 207 -21.54 28.22 13.19
C GLY A 207 -21.39 27.46 11.88
N LEU A 208 -21.45 26.14 11.91
CA LEU A 208 -21.29 25.28 10.73
C LEU A 208 -22.36 25.49 9.67
N ASP A 209 -23.58 25.85 10.06
CA ASP A 209 -24.68 26.05 9.11
C ASP A 209 -24.51 27.31 8.24
N LYS A 210 -23.59 28.20 8.64
CA LYS A 210 -23.25 29.44 7.92
C LYS A 210 -21.87 29.42 7.30
N ALA A 211 -21.10 28.35 7.51
CA ALA A 211 -19.74 28.25 7.04
C ALA A 211 -19.70 27.67 5.61
N ASP A 212 -18.90 28.29 4.75
CA ASP A 212 -18.63 27.76 3.41
C ASP A 212 -17.73 26.52 3.50
N GLY A 213 -18.03 25.51 2.70
CA GLY A 213 -17.24 24.29 2.61
C GLY A 213 -16.15 24.39 1.55
N THR A 214 -14.97 23.88 1.87
CA THR A 214 -13.87 23.69 0.93
C THR A 214 -13.77 22.20 0.54
N GLY A 215 -13.56 21.91 -0.74
CA GLY A 215 -13.36 20.52 -1.21
C GLY A 215 -12.09 19.92 -0.65
N LEU A 216 -12.14 18.65 -0.30
CA LEU A 216 -10.98 17.85 0.05
C LEU A 216 -10.38 17.23 -1.21
N GLU A 217 -9.10 16.85 -1.19
CA GLU A 217 -8.46 16.20 -2.35
C GLU A 217 -8.72 14.71 -2.37
N THR A 218 -8.34 14.03 -1.31
CA THR A 218 -8.46 12.58 -1.18
C THR A 218 -8.85 12.17 0.23
N ALA A 219 -9.51 11.01 0.35
CA ALA A 219 -9.78 10.35 1.62
C ALA A 219 -9.37 8.87 1.51
N ARG A 220 -8.43 8.43 2.34
CA ARG A 220 -7.98 7.04 2.33
C ARG A 220 -8.83 6.18 3.23
N ALA A 221 -9.40 5.10 2.65
CA ALA A 221 -10.11 4.06 3.37
C ALA A 221 -9.16 2.93 3.77
N TYR A 222 -9.00 2.72 5.07
CA TYR A 222 -8.16 1.66 5.62
C TYR A 222 -9.00 0.45 5.99
N PHE A 223 -8.48 -0.74 5.77
CA PHE A 223 -9.11 -2.01 6.10
C PHE A 223 -9.43 -2.12 7.61
N VAL A 224 -10.62 -2.63 7.91
CA VAL A 224 -11.06 -3.03 9.27
C VAL A 224 -11.55 -4.47 9.27
N SER A 225 -12.50 -4.80 8.39
CA SER A 225 -13.06 -6.14 8.18
C SER A 225 -13.56 -6.28 6.74
N ASP A 226 -14.21 -7.37 6.40
CA ASP A 226 -14.68 -7.62 5.03
C ASP A 226 -15.65 -6.56 4.51
N ASP A 227 -16.50 -6.02 5.41
CA ASP A 227 -17.54 -5.04 5.10
C ASP A 227 -17.32 -3.67 5.75
N GLU A 228 -16.18 -3.46 6.41
CA GLU A 228 -15.90 -2.24 7.15
C GLU A 228 -14.51 -1.69 6.80
N VAL A 229 -14.45 -0.39 6.61
CA VAL A 229 -13.21 0.40 6.51
C VAL A 229 -13.25 1.54 7.50
N PHE A 230 -12.13 2.23 7.71
CA PHE A 230 -12.16 3.51 8.39
C PHE A 230 -11.48 4.60 7.57
N PHE A 231 -11.95 5.82 7.75
CA PHE A 231 -11.34 7.05 7.27
C PHE A 231 -10.89 7.88 8.46
N TYR A 232 -9.88 8.71 8.29
CA TYR A 232 -9.66 9.81 9.22
C TYR A 232 -10.67 10.93 8.94
N ALA A 233 -11.12 11.62 9.99
CA ALA A 233 -12.15 12.63 9.87
C ALA A 233 -11.65 13.90 9.13
N GLY A 234 -12.41 14.37 8.15
CA GLY A 234 -12.10 15.59 7.41
C GLY A 234 -10.76 15.51 6.68
N ASP A 235 -9.86 16.47 6.96
CA ASP A 235 -8.52 16.61 6.41
C ASP A 235 -7.41 15.97 7.28
N ILE A 236 -7.79 15.26 8.32
CA ILE A 236 -6.84 14.57 9.18
C ILE A 236 -6.22 13.39 8.41
N ASP A 237 -4.91 13.23 8.51
CA ASP A 237 -4.15 12.20 7.85
C ASP A 237 -3.25 11.39 8.81
N GLU A 238 -2.51 10.45 8.25
CA GLU A 238 -1.62 9.58 9.00
C GLU A 238 -0.36 10.27 9.56
N SER A 239 -0.09 11.53 9.20
CA SER A 239 1.05 12.30 9.70
C SER A 239 0.74 12.96 11.05
N ARG A 240 -0.54 13.06 11.40
CA ARG A 240 -0.98 13.62 12.67
C ARG A 240 -0.73 12.64 13.81
N VAL A 241 -0.11 13.10 14.89
CA VAL A 241 0.29 12.26 16.04
C VAL A 241 -0.92 11.63 16.73
N ASP A 242 -1.97 12.39 16.94
CA ASP A 242 -3.21 12.02 17.62
C ASP A 242 -4.32 11.51 16.66
N ARG A 243 -3.97 11.15 15.40
CA ARG A 243 -4.89 10.64 14.36
C ARG A 243 -5.82 9.54 14.83
N ARG A 244 -5.36 8.72 15.78
CA ARG A 244 -6.15 7.62 16.38
C ARG A 244 -7.47 8.10 16.96
N ASN A 245 -7.50 9.32 17.47
CA ASN A 245 -8.66 9.94 18.10
C ASN A 245 -9.76 10.32 17.10
N TYR A 246 -9.43 10.39 15.80
CA TYR A 246 -10.29 10.90 14.73
C TYR A 246 -10.64 9.85 13.68
N LYS A 247 -10.68 8.59 14.07
CA LYS A 247 -11.06 7.47 13.22
C LYS A 247 -12.58 7.38 13.10
N ILE A 248 -13.09 7.43 11.86
CA ILE A 248 -14.50 7.20 11.51
C ILE A 248 -14.59 5.87 10.77
N LYS A 249 -15.26 4.90 11.35
CA LYS A 249 -15.56 3.61 10.71
C LYS A 249 -16.73 3.80 9.75
N ALA A 250 -16.64 3.17 8.59
CA ALA A 250 -17.67 3.11 7.57
C ALA A 250 -18.02 1.65 7.30
N LYS A 251 -19.20 1.23 7.72
CA LYS A 251 -19.73 -0.11 7.51
C LYS A 251 -20.66 -0.12 6.32
N PHE A 252 -20.32 -0.98 5.34
CA PHE A 252 -21.09 -1.18 4.12
C PHE A 252 -22.09 -2.31 4.29
N THR A 253 -23.36 -2.04 3.99
CA THR A 253 -24.44 -3.02 4.05
C THR A 253 -25.14 -3.05 2.72
N PRO A 254 -24.96 -4.12 1.90
CA PRO A 254 -25.62 -4.21 0.61
C PRO A 254 -27.14 -4.39 0.78
N THR A 255 -27.92 -3.78 -0.12
CA THR A 255 -29.40 -3.91 -0.13
C THR A 255 -29.82 -5.35 -0.37
N THR A 256 -29.08 -6.06 -1.23
CA THR A 256 -29.25 -7.49 -1.49
C THR A 256 -27.87 -8.16 -1.46
N ALA A 257 -27.79 -9.41 -1.06
CA ALA A 257 -26.52 -10.14 -1.04
C ALA A 257 -25.84 -10.09 -2.42
N GLY A 258 -24.60 -9.60 -2.49
CA GLY A 258 -23.87 -9.40 -3.74
C GLY A 258 -24.39 -8.24 -4.62
N GLY A 259 -25.29 -7.40 -4.12
CA GLY A 259 -25.85 -6.27 -4.85
C GLY A 259 -24.89 -5.11 -5.03
N SER A 260 -25.08 -4.36 -6.12
CA SER A 260 -24.27 -3.20 -6.48
C SER A 260 -24.64 -1.89 -5.74
N THR A 261 -25.62 -1.94 -4.84
CA THR A 261 -26.09 -0.79 -4.06
C THR A 261 -26.32 -1.17 -2.61
N GLY A 262 -26.21 -0.19 -1.73
CA GLY A 262 -26.44 -0.40 -0.31
C GLY A 262 -26.33 0.89 0.50
N THR A 263 -26.17 0.72 1.80
CA THR A 263 -26.02 1.82 2.76
C THR A 263 -24.66 1.80 3.42
N VAL A 264 -24.18 2.97 3.83
CA VAL A 264 -22.97 3.15 4.63
C VAL A 264 -23.33 3.79 5.95
N THR A 265 -22.97 3.14 7.04
CA THR A 265 -23.16 3.67 8.39
C THR A 265 -21.82 4.12 8.94
N PHE A 266 -21.74 5.37 9.38
CA PHE A 266 -20.55 5.94 10.00
C PHE A 266 -20.62 5.87 11.52
N SER A 267 -19.52 5.50 12.16
CA SER A 267 -19.40 5.43 13.61
C SER A 267 -17.99 5.75 14.09
N SER A 268 -17.83 6.13 15.34
CA SER A 268 -16.53 6.32 15.98
C SER A 268 -16.54 5.71 17.37
N ASN A 269 -15.42 5.14 17.79
CA ASN A 269 -15.22 4.65 19.14
C ASN A 269 -14.81 5.77 20.12
N ASN A 270 -14.51 6.98 19.62
CA ASN A 270 -14.12 8.12 20.44
C ASN A 270 -15.30 9.08 20.65
N PRO A 271 -15.95 9.09 21.82
CA PRO A 271 -17.08 9.99 22.08
C PRO A 271 -16.65 11.45 22.14
N LYS A 272 -15.37 11.77 22.46
CA LYS A 272 -14.87 13.14 22.60
C LYS A 272 -14.86 13.91 21.27
N MET A 273 -14.88 13.21 20.12
CA MET A 273 -14.96 13.87 18.81
C MET A 273 -16.40 14.26 18.43
N HIS A 274 -17.41 13.93 19.25
CA HIS A 274 -18.81 14.25 19.02
C HIS A 274 -19.28 13.98 17.59
N LEU A 275 -18.98 12.79 17.07
CA LEU A 275 -19.40 12.40 15.72
C LEU A 275 -20.92 12.29 15.63
N GLU A 276 -21.52 13.09 14.75
CA GLU A 276 -22.91 12.95 14.34
C GLU A 276 -22.94 12.70 12.83
N ALA A 277 -23.45 11.57 12.41
CA ALA A 277 -23.45 11.18 11.02
C ALA A 277 -24.83 10.68 10.58
N LYS A 278 -25.23 11.07 9.38
CA LYS A 278 -26.38 10.46 8.70
C LYS A 278 -25.92 9.20 7.97
N GLN A 279 -26.85 8.27 7.78
CA GLN A 279 -26.62 7.13 6.91
C GLN A 279 -26.44 7.62 5.47
N ALA A 280 -25.38 7.17 4.80
CA ALA A 280 -25.11 7.42 3.40
C ALA A 280 -25.54 6.22 2.56
N THR A 281 -25.54 6.38 1.23
CA THR A 281 -25.78 5.31 0.27
C THR A 281 -24.52 5.04 -0.54
N TYR A 282 -24.38 3.84 -1.10
CA TYR A 282 -23.29 3.56 -2.04
C TYR A 282 -23.77 2.82 -3.28
N THR A 283 -23.02 3.00 -4.37
CA THR A 283 -23.23 2.33 -5.63
C THR A 283 -21.90 1.78 -6.14
N VAL A 284 -21.92 0.56 -6.65
CA VAL A 284 -20.79 -0.10 -7.31
C VAL A 284 -21.14 -0.36 -8.76
N TYR A 285 -20.25 -0.03 -9.70
CA TYR A 285 -20.41 -0.37 -11.10
C TYR A 285 -19.06 -0.49 -11.80
N ASP A 286 -19.04 -1.28 -12.86
CA ASP A 286 -17.90 -1.46 -13.74
C ASP A 286 -18.12 -0.75 -15.08
N ARG A 287 -17.04 -0.19 -15.61
CA ARG A 287 -17.01 0.38 -16.96
C ARG A 287 -15.73 -0.08 -17.66
N MET A 288 -15.85 -0.57 -18.88
CA MET A 288 -14.68 -0.82 -19.72
C MET A 288 -14.13 0.51 -20.26
N ASP A 289 -12.79 0.60 -20.35
CA ASP A 289 -12.15 1.77 -20.97
C ASP A 289 -12.47 1.80 -22.48
N ASP A 290 -12.79 2.99 -22.99
CA ASP A 290 -13.21 3.16 -24.38
C ASP A 290 -12.07 2.96 -25.40
N VAL A 291 -10.80 3.09 -24.96
CA VAL A 291 -9.60 2.98 -25.77
C VAL A 291 -8.88 1.64 -25.50
N GLN A 292 -8.73 1.30 -24.24
CA GLN A 292 -8.05 0.09 -23.77
C GLN A 292 -9.10 -0.95 -23.37
N GLN A 293 -9.64 -1.69 -24.31
CA GLN A 293 -10.75 -2.63 -24.10
C GLN A 293 -10.47 -3.76 -23.10
N TRP A 294 -9.22 -3.93 -22.70
CA TRP A 294 -8.80 -4.86 -21.65
C TRP A 294 -8.74 -4.23 -20.25
N LEU A 295 -8.88 -2.89 -20.14
CA LEU A 295 -8.88 -2.16 -18.89
C LEU A 295 -10.31 -1.96 -18.40
N LYS A 296 -10.62 -2.48 -17.24
CA LYS A 296 -11.88 -2.32 -16.54
C LYS A 296 -11.73 -1.32 -15.40
N HIS A 297 -12.57 -0.31 -15.36
CA HIS A 297 -12.70 0.64 -14.27
C HIS A 297 -13.79 0.15 -13.32
N HIS A 298 -13.43 -0.14 -12.09
CA HIS A 298 -14.34 -0.52 -11.03
C HIS A 298 -14.54 0.68 -10.11
N TYR A 299 -15.78 1.17 -10.05
CA TYR A 299 -16.14 2.36 -9.28
C TYR A 299 -16.95 1.98 -8.03
N ILE A 300 -16.62 2.62 -6.90
CA ILE A 300 -17.46 2.65 -5.70
C ILE A 300 -17.71 4.11 -5.35
N ILE A 301 -18.98 4.53 -5.38
CA ILE A 301 -19.37 5.89 -5.04
C ILE A 301 -20.18 5.87 -3.76
N ILE A 302 -19.72 6.60 -2.73
CA ILE A 302 -20.48 6.84 -1.50
C ILE A 302 -21.17 8.17 -1.66
N ASN A 303 -22.50 8.17 -1.70
CA ASN A 303 -23.35 9.34 -1.89
C ASN A 303 -23.96 9.80 -0.57
N ASP A 304 -24.42 11.04 -0.55
CA ASP A 304 -25.17 11.64 0.56
C ASP A 304 -24.40 11.64 1.89
N ILE A 305 -23.07 11.73 1.83
CA ILE A 305 -22.24 11.86 3.02
C ILE A 305 -22.63 13.14 3.74
N ASN A 306 -22.94 13.00 5.03
CA ASN A 306 -23.26 14.13 5.90
C ASN A 306 -22.91 13.76 7.35
N TYR A 307 -21.77 14.27 7.82
CA TYR A 307 -21.36 14.10 9.21
C TYR A 307 -20.73 15.36 9.77
N THR A 308 -20.85 15.53 11.10
CA THR A 308 -20.17 16.56 11.86
C THR A 308 -19.27 15.92 12.91
N PHE A 309 -18.17 16.56 13.22
CA PHE A 309 -17.27 16.15 14.29
C PHE A 309 -16.56 17.39 14.88
N CYS A 310 -15.92 17.23 16.04
CA CYS A 310 -15.05 18.26 16.55
C CYS A 310 -13.61 17.75 16.72
N ASP A 311 -12.66 18.65 16.44
CA ASP A 311 -11.28 18.50 16.85
C ASP A 311 -11.12 19.11 18.26
N TYR A 312 -11.11 18.24 19.27
CA TYR A 312 -10.97 18.63 20.67
C TYR A 312 -9.51 18.77 21.13
N THR A 313 -8.56 18.32 20.31
CA THR A 313 -7.12 18.36 20.61
C THR A 313 -6.40 19.52 19.92
N VAL A 314 -7.12 20.51 19.41
CA VAL A 314 -6.55 21.71 18.74
C VAL A 314 -5.46 22.40 19.57
N ARG A 315 -5.62 22.41 20.91
CA ARG A 315 -4.65 22.94 21.87
C ARG A 315 -3.80 21.87 22.54
N GLY A 316 -3.84 20.62 22.04
CA GLY A 316 -3.22 19.44 22.61
C GLY A 316 -4.17 18.60 23.46
N GLU A 317 -3.96 17.29 23.47
CA GLU A 317 -4.79 16.36 24.24
C GLU A 317 -4.60 16.57 25.75
N ASP A 318 -3.40 16.91 26.20
CA ASP A 318 -3.11 17.19 27.60
C ASP A 318 -3.92 18.40 28.10
N TYR A 319 -3.96 19.49 27.30
CA TYR A 319 -4.79 20.65 27.63
C TYR A 319 -6.26 20.28 27.81
N TYR A 320 -6.82 19.51 26.87
CA TYR A 320 -8.21 19.07 26.98
C TYR A 320 -8.46 18.25 28.25
N ASN A 321 -7.59 17.29 28.54
CA ASN A 321 -7.71 16.42 29.72
C ASN A 321 -7.56 17.21 31.03
N GLU A 322 -6.68 18.20 31.09
CA GLU A 322 -6.52 19.12 32.25
C GLU A 322 -7.78 19.95 32.50
N GLN A 323 -8.42 20.46 31.43
CA GLN A 323 -9.66 21.21 31.57
C GLN A 323 -10.81 20.35 32.12
N ILE A 324 -10.95 19.12 31.61
CA ILE A 324 -11.94 18.15 32.10
C ILE A 324 -11.64 17.80 33.58
N ALA A 325 -10.40 17.53 33.93
CA ALA A 325 -9.99 17.21 35.31
C ALA A 325 -10.22 18.37 36.27
N SER A 326 -10.17 19.61 35.79
CA SER A 326 -10.45 20.82 36.53
C SER A 326 -11.95 21.12 36.68
N GLY A 327 -12.83 20.26 36.15
CA GLY A 327 -14.28 20.39 36.23
C GLY A 327 -14.88 21.37 35.22
N VAL A 328 -14.15 21.72 34.16
CA VAL A 328 -14.71 22.53 33.06
C VAL A 328 -15.63 21.65 32.25
N ASP A 329 -16.86 22.11 32.02
CA ASP A 329 -17.82 21.41 31.15
C ASP A 329 -17.24 21.25 29.74
N ASP A 330 -17.42 20.09 29.14
CA ASP A 330 -16.90 19.79 27.81
C ASP A 330 -17.31 20.81 26.74
N ASP A 331 -18.55 21.29 26.78
CA ASP A 331 -19.07 22.30 25.84
C ASP A 331 -18.40 23.68 25.96
N LYS A 332 -17.71 23.94 27.05
CA LYS A 332 -17.00 25.20 27.30
C LYS A 332 -15.52 25.13 26.88
N ILE A 333 -15.01 23.93 26.63
CA ILE A 333 -13.64 23.74 26.16
C ILE A 333 -13.56 24.11 24.68
N PHE A 334 -12.54 24.88 24.31
CA PHE A 334 -12.35 25.30 22.93
C PHE A 334 -12.11 24.09 22.02
N LYS A 335 -12.87 23.98 20.92
CA LYS A 335 -12.81 22.97 19.87
C LYS A 335 -13.02 23.60 18.52
N ASN A 336 -12.46 23.01 17.48
CA ASN A 336 -12.87 23.30 16.11
C ASN A 336 -13.94 22.28 15.69
N TRP A 337 -15.01 22.77 15.12
CA TRP A 337 -16.09 21.96 14.58
C TRP A 337 -16.01 21.89 13.08
N TYR A 338 -16.31 20.74 12.53
CA TYR A 338 -16.25 20.44 11.11
C TYR A 338 -17.55 19.78 10.67
N LYS A 339 -17.98 20.10 9.44
CA LYS A 339 -19.11 19.45 8.78
C LYS A 339 -18.67 19.03 7.39
N CYS A 340 -18.75 17.73 7.11
CA CYS A 340 -18.42 17.18 5.81
C CYS A 340 -19.69 16.73 5.10
N THR A 341 -19.88 17.22 3.84
CA THR A 341 -21.06 16.89 3.02
C THR A 341 -20.64 16.68 1.59
N GLY A 342 -21.20 15.65 0.93
CA GLY A 342 -20.92 15.40 -0.48
C GLY A 342 -20.78 13.91 -0.82
N THR A 343 -19.80 13.60 -1.67
CA THR A 343 -19.56 12.25 -2.17
C THR A 343 -18.08 11.87 -2.09
N LEU A 344 -17.81 10.55 -2.02
CA LEU A 344 -16.49 9.96 -2.18
C LEU A 344 -16.53 8.96 -3.31
N THR A 345 -15.52 8.99 -4.19
CA THR A 345 -15.42 8.07 -5.33
C THR A 345 -14.12 7.31 -5.32
N LEU A 346 -14.20 5.99 -5.25
CA LEU A 346 -13.07 5.07 -5.47
C LEU A 346 -13.11 4.59 -6.91
N GLU A 347 -11.98 4.65 -7.59
CA GLU A 347 -11.75 4.03 -8.89
C GLU A 347 -10.61 3.03 -8.77
N ARG A 348 -10.83 1.79 -9.21
CA ARG A 348 -9.80 0.78 -9.37
C ARG A 348 -9.69 0.41 -10.84
N ARG A 349 -8.46 0.36 -11.34
CA ARG A 349 -8.17 -0.08 -12.69
C ARG A 349 -7.75 -1.53 -12.65
N ILE A 350 -8.47 -2.36 -13.39
CA ILE A 350 -8.31 -3.80 -13.40
C ILE A 350 -7.98 -4.24 -14.83
N ASN A 351 -6.80 -4.84 -15.00
CA ASN A 351 -6.42 -5.44 -16.28
C ASN A 351 -7.06 -6.83 -16.42
N THR A 352 -8.07 -6.96 -17.29
CA THR A 352 -8.81 -8.22 -17.47
C THR A 352 -8.00 -9.33 -18.17
N GLN A 353 -6.81 -9.01 -18.69
CA GLN A 353 -5.91 -10.01 -19.31
C GLN A 353 -4.94 -10.66 -18.31
N ILE A 354 -4.89 -10.13 -17.09
CA ILE A 354 -4.03 -10.66 -16.03
C ILE A 354 -4.94 -11.27 -14.95
N PRO A 355 -4.64 -12.46 -14.41
CA PRO A 355 -5.38 -13.02 -13.28
C PRO A 355 -5.44 -12.04 -12.10
N ASP A 356 -6.55 -12.01 -11.38
CA ASP A 356 -6.75 -11.10 -10.23
C ASP A 356 -5.65 -11.18 -9.17
N GLU A 357 -5.00 -12.35 -9.06
CA GLU A 357 -3.94 -12.63 -8.10
C GLU A 357 -2.62 -11.93 -8.44
N ASP A 358 -2.40 -11.65 -9.74
CA ASP A 358 -1.17 -11.04 -10.26
C ASP A 358 -1.32 -9.53 -10.51
N GLN A 359 -2.48 -8.97 -10.25
CA GLN A 359 -2.74 -7.56 -10.54
C GLN A 359 -2.07 -6.64 -9.53
N ALA A 360 -1.19 -5.78 -10.03
CA ALA A 360 -0.82 -4.56 -9.32
C ALA A 360 -2.07 -3.64 -9.29
N ILE A 361 -2.76 -3.60 -8.18
CA ILE A 361 -3.88 -2.67 -8.00
C ILE A 361 -3.28 -1.27 -7.86
N GLU A 362 -3.53 -0.41 -8.85
CA GLU A 362 -3.24 1.01 -8.74
C GLU A 362 -4.26 1.68 -7.80
N TRP A 363 -3.75 2.29 -6.74
CA TRP A 363 -4.52 2.91 -5.67
C TRP A 363 -4.50 4.42 -5.77
#